data_5979588a2dfae6d8fa891da158be2e98
#
_entry.id   5979588a2dfae6d8fa891da158be2e98
#
_cell.length_a   1.000
_cell.length_b   1.000
_cell.length_c   1.000
_cell.angle_alpha   90.00
_cell.angle_beta   90.00
_cell.angle_gamma   90.00
#
_symmetry.space_group_name_H-M   'P 1'
#
loop_
_entity.id
_entity.type
_entity.pdbx_description
1 polymer ?
#
loop_
_entity_poly.entity_id
_entity_poly.type
_entity_poly.pdbx_seq_one_letter_code
_entity_poly.pdbx_strand_id
1 'polypeptide(L)'
;MTITEENAPIVILSEYKDGLALAKKVYARYELYGYVDKDKNVVIPFSFETAHAFKEGMAVVRKDGKYGYINTNGDLVIPCIYYSATDFNEGVAHVFKDGHPKENRFKGFIDKKGEQVIKCKYEGSGTFVNGFYKVANDDKYSYMNLQGKLISPFIYEEAYDFNEGVARVKINDKYGFINECGKIVIPNIFNSVTDFKDGKSRVRILDRMFYIDKNGSEVKEENSKKIMEAELLKRKRRTLKAISKKDLIERTKSKSYTLNNNIKNNWLYYSFFILNML
;
A
#
# COMPACT_ATOMS: atom_id res chain seq x y z
N MET A 1 17.41 -17.19 -32.89
CA MET A 1 18.33 -16.17 -32.36
C MET A 1 18.72 -16.59 -30.96
N THR A 2 20.00 -16.75 -30.72
CA THR A 2 20.52 -17.04 -29.37
C THR A 2 20.44 -15.76 -28.53
N ILE A 3 19.76 -15.82 -27.38
CA ILE A 3 19.70 -14.70 -26.45
C ILE A 3 21.09 -14.58 -25.82
N THR A 4 21.85 -13.57 -26.27
CA THR A 4 23.15 -13.20 -25.70
C THR A 4 22.92 -12.16 -24.55
N GLU A 5 23.93 -11.92 -23.74
CA GLU A 5 23.83 -10.92 -22.65
C GLU A 5 23.47 -9.53 -23.17
N GLU A 6 23.93 -9.14 -24.36
CA GLU A 6 23.65 -7.84 -24.97
C GLU A 6 22.19 -7.72 -25.46
N ASN A 7 21.56 -8.82 -25.95
CA ASN A 7 20.23 -8.82 -26.58
C ASN A 7 19.11 -9.30 -25.65
N ALA A 8 19.38 -9.55 -24.37
CA ALA A 8 18.38 -10.01 -23.44
C ALA A 8 17.34 -8.89 -23.18
N PRO A 9 16.03 -9.18 -23.35
CA PRO A 9 14.98 -8.17 -23.22
C PRO A 9 14.88 -7.65 -21.79
N ILE A 10 14.65 -6.35 -21.69
CA ILE A 10 14.36 -5.66 -20.43
C ILE A 10 12.85 -5.56 -20.26
N VAL A 11 12.33 -6.03 -19.13
CA VAL A 11 10.91 -5.97 -18.75
C VAL A 11 10.76 -5.11 -17.51
N ILE A 12 9.99 -4.02 -17.61
CA ILE A 12 9.67 -3.13 -16.50
C ILE A 12 8.56 -3.79 -15.66
N LEU A 13 8.76 -3.86 -14.34
CA LEU A 13 7.90 -4.61 -13.41
C LEU A 13 7.12 -3.73 -12.43
N SER A 14 7.51 -2.47 -12.25
CA SER A 14 6.85 -1.55 -11.32
C SER A 14 6.57 -0.20 -11.95
N GLU A 15 5.72 0.58 -11.27
CA GLU A 15 5.66 2.02 -11.51
C GLU A 15 6.97 2.70 -11.09
N TYR A 16 7.21 3.91 -11.61
CA TYR A 16 8.36 4.71 -11.24
C TYR A 16 8.16 5.32 -9.85
N LYS A 17 9.06 4.96 -8.93
CA LYS A 17 9.14 5.55 -7.58
C LYS A 17 10.56 6.09 -7.37
N ASP A 18 10.67 7.26 -6.77
CA ASP A 18 11.94 7.94 -6.58
C ASP A 18 12.76 8.08 -7.88
N GLY A 19 12.06 8.20 -9.03
CA GLY A 19 12.64 8.31 -10.36
C GLY A 19 13.03 7.00 -11.04
N LEU A 20 12.92 5.86 -10.35
CA LEU A 20 13.35 4.55 -10.82
C LEU A 20 12.18 3.56 -10.86
N ALA A 21 12.21 2.66 -11.86
CA ALA A 21 11.34 1.50 -11.93
C ALA A 21 12.16 0.22 -11.79
N LEU A 22 11.63 -0.74 -11.05
CA LEU A 22 12.15 -2.10 -11.03
C LEU A 22 12.00 -2.71 -12.43
N ALA A 23 13.06 -3.29 -12.92
CA ALA A 23 13.07 -4.01 -14.18
C ALA A 23 13.84 -5.33 -14.05
N LYS A 24 13.61 -6.24 -14.96
CA LYS A 24 14.39 -7.46 -15.09
C LYS A 24 14.92 -7.65 -16.52
N LYS A 25 16.07 -8.27 -16.62
CA LYS A 25 16.66 -8.73 -17.88
C LYS A 25 16.50 -10.25 -17.94
N VAL A 26 15.89 -10.74 -19.02
CA VAL A 26 15.49 -12.15 -19.13
C VAL A 26 16.49 -12.88 -20.02
N TYR A 27 17.21 -13.81 -19.46
CA TYR A 27 18.16 -14.70 -20.16
C TYR A 27 17.51 -16.08 -20.42
N ALA A 28 18.15 -16.91 -21.20
CA ALA A 28 17.60 -18.22 -21.60
C ALA A 28 17.31 -19.17 -20.41
N ARG A 29 18.04 -19.04 -19.30
CA ARG A 29 17.94 -19.96 -18.14
C ARG A 29 17.76 -19.26 -16.80
N TYR A 30 17.89 -17.93 -16.73
CA TYR A 30 17.77 -17.14 -15.51
C TYR A 30 17.34 -15.71 -15.85
N GLU A 31 16.99 -14.98 -14.84
CA GLU A 31 16.68 -13.55 -14.93
C GLU A 31 17.43 -12.79 -13.83
N LEU A 32 17.81 -11.57 -14.14
CA LEU A 32 18.44 -10.66 -13.18
C LEU A 32 17.65 -9.38 -13.11
N TYR A 33 17.62 -8.83 -11.90
CA TYR A 33 16.87 -7.63 -11.56
C TYR A 33 17.81 -6.44 -11.43
N GLY A 34 17.31 -5.29 -11.82
CA GLY A 34 17.98 -3.99 -11.77
C GLY A 34 16.95 -2.86 -11.86
N TYR A 35 17.38 -1.64 -12.11
CA TYR A 35 16.48 -0.50 -12.16
C TYR A 35 16.79 0.42 -13.32
N VAL A 36 15.72 0.97 -13.89
CA VAL A 36 15.79 1.87 -15.05
C VAL A 36 15.12 3.20 -14.71
N ASP A 37 15.57 4.27 -15.36
CA ASP A 37 14.93 5.58 -15.32
C ASP A 37 13.72 5.67 -16.28
N LYS A 38 13.08 6.83 -16.33
CA LYS A 38 11.92 7.09 -17.19
C LYS A 38 12.23 7.00 -18.69
N ASP A 39 13.47 7.21 -19.06
CA ASP A 39 13.96 7.10 -20.43
C ASP A 39 14.43 5.67 -20.76
N LYS A 40 14.22 4.73 -19.83
CA LYS A 40 14.61 3.32 -19.87
C LYS A 40 16.13 3.10 -19.87
N ASN A 41 16.92 4.08 -19.46
CA ASN A 41 18.34 3.87 -19.22
C ASN A 41 18.53 3.03 -17.96
N VAL A 42 19.50 2.11 -18.00
CA VAL A 42 19.87 1.30 -16.84
C VAL A 42 20.64 2.18 -15.86
N VAL A 43 20.03 2.44 -14.69
CA VAL A 43 20.66 3.21 -13.60
C VAL A 43 21.34 2.28 -12.62
N ILE A 44 20.69 1.20 -12.24
CA ILE A 44 21.26 0.17 -11.36
C ILE A 44 21.34 -1.13 -12.17
N PRO A 45 22.55 -1.68 -12.33
CA PRO A 45 22.81 -2.84 -13.19
C PRO A 45 21.97 -4.07 -12.82
N PHE A 46 21.64 -4.90 -13.81
CA PHE A 46 20.96 -6.19 -13.64
C PHE A 46 21.92 -7.21 -13.04
N SER A 47 21.99 -7.24 -11.70
CA SER A 47 22.94 -8.08 -10.95
C SER A 47 22.31 -8.81 -9.77
N PHE A 48 21.03 -8.57 -9.49
CA PHE A 48 20.34 -9.18 -8.35
C PHE A 48 19.50 -10.38 -8.78
N GLU A 49 19.46 -11.43 -7.96
CA GLU A 49 18.62 -12.62 -8.16
C GLU A 49 17.13 -12.30 -8.00
N THR A 50 16.80 -11.40 -7.08
CA THR A 50 15.48 -10.77 -6.93
C THR A 50 15.65 -9.35 -6.42
N ALA A 51 14.65 -8.49 -6.69
CA ALA A 51 14.60 -7.14 -6.17
C ALA A 51 13.14 -6.69 -6.04
N HIS A 52 12.89 -5.71 -5.17
CA HIS A 52 11.60 -5.07 -5.00
C HIS A 52 11.62 -3.63 -5.52
N ALA A 53 10.46 -3.04 -5.77
CA ALA A 53 10.37 -1.62 -6.07
C ALA A 53 10.85 -0.78 -4.87
N PHE A 54 11.40 0.41 -5.14
CA PHE A 54 11.81 1.33 -4.07
C PHE A 54 10.62 1.70 -3.18
N LYS A 55 10.87 1.69 -1.89
CA LYS A 55 9.92 2.15 -0.87
C LYS A 55 10.70 2.88 0.21
N GLU A 56 10.30 4.11 0.50
CA GLU A 56 10.98 4.98 1.46
C GLU A 56 12.48 5.19 1.16
N GLY A 57 12.86 5.22 -0.13
CA GLY A 57 14.25 5.42 -0.56
C GLY A 57 15.14 4.18 -0.49
N MET A 58 14.58 3.01 -0.13
CA MET A 58 15.30 1.74 -0.02
C MET A 58 14.62 0.66 -0.87
N ALA A 59 15.40 -0.26 -1.42
CA ALA A 59 14.87 -1.44 -2.10
C ALA A 59 15.51 -2.72 -1.55
N VAL A 60 14.68 -3.72 -1.32
CA VAL A 60 15.12 -5.07 -0.99
C VAL A 60 15.76 -5.68 -2.22
N VAL A 61 16.94 -6.24 -2.06
CA VAL A 61 17.65 -7.00 -3.11
C VAL A 61 18.15 -8.32 -2.58
N ARG A 62 18.25 -9.32 -3.44
CA ARG A 62 18.85 -10.62 -3.12
C ARG A 62 20.09 -10.85 -3.96
N LYS A 63 21.17 -11.23 -3.31
CA LYS A 63 22.43 -11.61 -3.92
C LYS A 63 23.05 -12.76 -3.12
N ASP A 64 23.61 -13.75 -3.82
CA ASP A 64 24.21 -14.93 -3.21
C ASP A 64 23.28 -15.64 -2.21
N GLY A 65 21.96 -15.71 -2.57
CA GLY A 65 20.94 -16.37 -1.78
C GLY A 65 20.48 -15.61 -0.53
N LYS A 66 21.02 -14.41 -0.26
CA LYS A 66 20.68 -13.59 0.91
C LYS A 66 20.11 -12.24 0.53
N TYR A 67 19.28 -11.69 1.41
CA TYR A 67 18.65 -10.39 1.24
C TYR A 67 19.41 -9.28 1.96
N GLY A 68 19.43 -8.12 1.34
CA GLY A 68 19.95 -6.86 1.84
C GLY A 68 19.19 -5.70 1.24
N TYR A 69 19.71 -4.49 1.37
CA TYR A 69 19.05 -3.28 0.90
C TYR A 69 20.01 -2.33 0.21
N ILE A 70 19.53 -1.76 -0.88
CA ILE A 70 20.20 -0.70 -1.62
C ILE A 70 19.44 0.62 -1.49
N ASN A 71 20.17 1.74 -1.67
CA ASN A 71 19.56 3.06 -1.86
C ASN A 71 19.29 3.33 -3.36
N THR A 72 18.73 4.50 -3.67
CA THR A 72 18.41 4.92 -5.04
C THR A 72 19.65 5.13 -5.94
N ASN A 73 20.84 5.27 -5.37
CA ASN A 73 22.10 5.30 -6.13
C ASN A 73 22.61 3.91 -6.50
N GLY A 74 21.99 2.84 -5.94
CA GLY A 74 22.46 1.46 -6.10
C GLY A 74 23.51 1.04 -5.07
N ASP A 75 23.84 1.90 -4.07
CA ASP A 75 24.77 1.55 -3.01
C ASP A 75 24.14 0.52 -2.07
N LEU A 76 24.88 -0.55 -1.76
CA LEU A 76 24.46 -1.55 -0.79
C LEU A 76 24.59 -0.98 0.64
N VAL A 77 23.49 -0.39 1.14
CA VAL A 77 23.45 0.24 2.46
C VAL A 77 23.41 -0.82 3.57
N ILE A 78 22.66 -1.89 3.37
CA ILE A 78 22.55 -3.00 4.32
C ILE A 78 22.98 -4.27 3.60
N PRO A 79 24.04 -4.95 4.09
CA PRO A 79 24.61 -6.13 3.44
C PRO A 79 23.60 -7.25 3.24
N CYS A 80 23.77 -8.06 2.19
CA CYS A 80 22.97 -9.24 1.91
C CYS A 80 23.34 -10.39 2.88
N ILE A 81 22.78 -10.34 4.08
CA ILE A 81 23.06 -11.30 5.17
C ILE A 81 21.79 -11.97 5.71
N TYR A 82 20.61 -11.50 5.30
CA TYR A 82 19.34 -11.99 5.82
C TYR A 82 18.80 -13.13 4.97
N TYR A 83 18.15 -14.08 5.62
CA TYR A 83 17.44 -15.17 4.95
C TYR A 83 16.14 -14.70 4.30
N SER A 84 15.46 -13.75 4.92
CA SER A 84 14.28 -13.07 4.38
C SER A 84 14.26 -11.62 4.84
N ALA A 85 13.72 -10.74 4.00
CA ALA A 85 13.59 -9.32 4.27
C ALA A 85 12.29 -8.80 3.62
N THR A 86 11.67 -7.80 4.25
CA THR A 86 10.51 -7.09 3.70
C THR A 86 10.89 -5.68 3.31
N ASP A 87 10.04 -5.01 2.53
CA ASP A 87 10.20 -3.58 2.26
C ASP A 87 10.15 -2.78 3.56
N PHE A 88 10.83 -1.62 3.56
CA PHE A 88 10.70 -0.65 4.64
C PHE A 88 9.27 -0.12 4.71
N ASN A 89 8.76 -0.01 5.92
CA ASN A 89 7.49 0.63 6.22
C ASN A 89 7.59 1.34 7.56
N GLU A 90 7.23 2.62 7.62
CA GLU A 90 7.34 3.46 8.82
C GLU A 90 8.77 3.49 9.39
N GLY A 91 9.78 3.48 8.49
CA GLY A 91 11.20 3.56 8.83
C GLY A 91 11.85 2.26 9.29
N VAL A 92 11.12 1.15 9.34
CA VAL A 92 11.63 -0.16 9.76
C VAL A 92 11.30 -1.27 8.76
N ALA A 93 12.11 -2.33 8.75
CA ALA A 93 11.90 -3.50 7.92
C ALA A 93 12.04 -4.79 8.74
N HIS A 94 11.20 -5.79 8.42
CA HIS A 94 11.33 -7.13 8.98
C HIS A 94 12.49 -7.86 8.35
N VAL A 95 13.30 -8.50 9.16
CA VAL A 95 14.38 -9.36 8.69
C VAL A 95 14.44 -10.67 9.49
N PHE A 96 14.80 -11.74 8.79
CA PHE A 96 15.14 -13.03 9.40
C PHE A 96 16.64 -13.24 9.24
N LYS A 97 17.35 -13.34 10.35
CA LYS A 97 18.80 -13.46 10.33
C LYS A 97 19.27 -14.91 10.16
N ASP A 98 18.59 -15.87 10.74
CA ASP A 98 18.97 -17.28 10.74
C ASP A 98 17.87 -18.14 10.12
N GLY A 99 18.23 -18.90 9.08
CA GLY A 99 17.32 -19.69 8.24
C GLY A 99 16.89 -21.04 8.82
N HIS A 100 16.70 -21.17 10.13
CA HIS A 100 16.24 -22.43 10.70
C HIS A 100 14.72 -22.60 10.50
N PRO A 101 14.25 -23.65 9.77
CA PRO A 101 12.82 -23.80 9.44
C PRO A 101 11.90 -23.91 10.64
N LYS A 102 12.43 -24.25 11.83
CA LYS A 102 11.67 -24.35 13.09
C LYS A 102 11.57 -23.04 13.86
N GLU A 103 12.36 -22.02 13.51
CA GLU A 103 12.41 -20.71 14.18
C GLU A 103 11.79 -19.57 13.33
N ASN A 104 11.06 -19.89 12.27
CA ASN A 104 10.33 -18.93 11.43
C ASN A 104 9.21 -18.14 12.18
N ARG A 105 9.12 -18.36 13.48
CA ARG A 105 8.16 -17.67 14.35
C ARG A 105 8.60 -16.28 14.76
N PHE A 106 9.90 -16.01 14.79
CA PHE A 106 10.48 -14.79 15.33
C PHE A 106 11.01 -13.89 14.24
N LYS A 107 10.53 -12.66 14.19
CA LYS A 107 10.94 -11.62 13.27
C LYS A 107 11.70 -10.53 13.99
N GLY A 108 12.83 -10.10 13.43
CA GLY A 108 13.53 -8.92 13.87
C GLY A 108 13.19 -7.71 13.01
N PHE A 109 13.40 -6.53 13.56
CA PHE A 109 13.25 -5.29 12.82
C PHE A 109 14.55 -4.53 12.83
N ILE A 110 14.87 -3.95 11.69
CA ILE A 110 16.01 -3.06 11.51
C ILE A 110 15.53 -1.70 11.03
N ASP A 111 16.28 -0.67 11.35
CA ASP A 111 16.14 0.65 10.75
C ASP A 111 16.88 0.75 9.40
N LYS A 112 16.84 1.91 8.76
CA LYS A 112 17.50 2.16 7.46
C LYS A 112 19.02 2.15 7.52
N LYS A 113 19.63 2.14 8.70
CA LYS A 113 21.08 1.93 8.88
C LYS A 113 21.44 0.45 9.04
N GLY A 114 20.44 -0.44 9.17
CA GLY A 114 20.61 -1.85 9.47
C GLY A 114 20.78 -2.13 10.97
N GLU A 115 20.54 -1.11 11.82
CA GLU A 115 20.57 -1.29 13.27
C GLU A 115 19.31 -2.00 13.74
N GLN A 116 19.48 -2.99 14.63
CA GLN A 116 18.36 -3.77 15.13
C GLN A 116 17.52 -2.94 16.10
N VAL A 117 16.31 -2.55 15.68
CA VAL A 117 15.33 -1.82 16.50
C VAL A 117 14.63 -2.77 17.47
N ILE A 118 14.25 -3.97 16.99
CA ILE A 118 13.54 -4.96 17.78
C ILE A 118 14.24 -6.31 17.63
N LYS A 119 14.55 -6.94 18.75
CA LYS A 119 15.08 -8.32 18.75
C LYS A 119 13.97 -9.29 18.38
N CYS A 120 14.31 -10.34 17.61
CA CYS A 120 13.42 -11.44 17.28
C CYS A 120 13.01 -12.20 18.54
N LYS A 121 12.03 -11.72 19.28
CA LYS A 121 11.62 -12.27 20.58
C LYS A 121 10.18 -12.77 20.58
N TYR A 122 9.31 -12.21 19.72
CA TYR A 122 7.90 -12.55 19.72
C TYR A 122 7.45 -13.04 18.35
N GLU A 123 6.44 -13.88 18.34
CA GLU A 123 5.71 -14.21 17.14
C GLU A 123 4.98 -12.97 16.64
N GLY A 124 4.85 -12.82 15.34
CA GLY A 124 4.12 -11.71 14.77
C GLY A 124 3.94 -11.87 13.28
N SER A 125 2.94 -11.20 12.73
CA SER A 125 2.62 -11.21 11.31
C SER A 125 2.34 -9.80 10.82
N GLY A 126 2.70 -9.54 9.57
CA GLY A 126 2.45 -8.25 8.93
C GLY A 126 3.60 -7.27 9.03
N THR A 127 3.27 -6.00 8.99
CA THR A 127 4.17 -4.84 9.08
C THR A 127 3.72 -3.93 10.21
N PHE A 128 4.49 -2.91 10.52
CA PHE A 128 4.00 -1.79 11.33
C PHE A 128 2.85 -1.09 10.60
N VAL A 129 1.82 -0.76 11.34
CA VAL A 129 0.68 0.02 10.88
C VAL A 129 0.40 1.11 11.90
N ASN A 130 0.45 2.37 11.46
CA ASN A 130 0.24 3.54 12.32
C ASN A 130 1.11 3.52 13.60
N GLY A 131 2.40 3.14 13.45
CA GLY A 131 3.39 3.10 14.53
C GLY A 131 3.35 1.87 15.42
N PHE A 132 2.50 0.89 15.15
CA PHE A 132 2.33 -0.30 15.98
C PHE A 132 2.46 -1.61 15.21
N TYR A 133 3.05 -2.60 15.86
CA TYR A 133 3.19 -3.95 15.35
C TYR A 133 2.49 -4.93 16.30
N LYS A 134 1.64 -5.79 15.75
CA LYS A 134 0.99 -6.85 16.52
C LYS A 134 1.96 -7.98 16.77
N VAL A 135 2.09 -8.36 18.02
CA VAL A 135 2.90 -9.49 18.49
C VAL A 135 2.02 -10.50 19.21
N ALA A 136 2.41 -11.76 19.12
CA ALA A 136 1.70 -12.85 19.78
C ALA A 136 2.65 -13.64 20.68
N ASN A 137 2.12 -14.15 21.77
CA ASN A 137 2.74 -15.11 22.65
C ASN A 137 1.64 -15.99 23.28
N ASP A 138 1.79 -17.32 23.20
CA ASP A 138 0.83 -18.29 23.74
C ASP A 138 -0.63 -17.97 23.35
N ASP A 139 -0.88 -17.79 22.05
CA ASP A 139 -2.20 -17.50 21.47
C ASP A 139 -2.87 -16.20 21.96
N LYS A 140 -2.13 -15.33 22.64
CA LYS A 140 -2.58 -13.99 23.02
C LYS A 140 -1.78 -12.93 22.31
N TYR A 141 -2.46 -11.85 21.98
CA TYR A 141 -1.89 -10.70 21.26
C TYR A 141 -1.54 -9.56 22.21
N SER A 142 -0.57 -8.78 21.77
CA SER A 142 -0.18 -7.48 22.31
C SER A 142 0.27 -6.58 21.15
N TYR A 143 0.66 -5.37 21.48
CA TYR A 143 1.23 -4.44 20.53
C TYR A 143 2.59 -3.95 20.99
N MET A 144 3.44 -3.71 20.02
CA MET A 144 4.76 -3.15 20.19
C MET A 144 4.87 -1.86 19.40
N ASN A 145 5.46 -0.83 19.97
CA ASN A 145 5.74 0.41 19.25
C ASN A 145 7.07 0.34 18.48
N LEU A 146 7.37 1.38 17.69
CA LEU A 146 8.61 1.47 16.90
C LEU A 146 9.90 1.44 17.72
N GLN A 147 9.85 1.68 19.03
CA GLN A 147 10.99 1.55 19.95
C GLN A 147 11.15 0.12 20.49
N GLY A 148 10.35 -0.83 20.02
CA GLY A 148 10.40 -2.22 20.49
C GLY A 148 9.77 -2.44 21.87
N LYS A 149 9.04 -1.45 22.39
CA LYS A 149 8.38 -1.53 23.70
C LYS A 149 6.96 -2.05 23.56
N LEU A 150 6.59 -3.06 24.36
CA LEU A 150 5.20 -3.47 24.49
C LEU A 150 4.38 -2.35 25.15
N ILE A 151 3.21 -2.04 24.58
CA ILE A 151 2.27 -1.05 25.12
C ILE A 151 1.19 -1.70 25.99
N SER A 152 1.07 -3.03 25.94
CA SER A 152 0.09 -3.79 26.74
C SER A 152 0.65 -5.18 27.07
N PRO A 153 0.11 -5.90 28.06
CA PRO A 153 0.39 -7.31 28.24
C PRO A 153 -0.24 -8.18 27.14
N PHE A 154 0.17 -9.45 27.05
CA PHE A 154 -0.41 -10.45 26.14
C PHE A 154 -1.73 -10.98 26.71
N ILE A 155 -2.82 -10.26 26.46
CA ILE A 155 -4.16 -10.59 27.01
C ILE A 155 -5.26 -10.64 25.97
N TYR A 156 -5.02 -10.12 24.74
CA TYR A 156 -6.05 -10.03 23.72
C TYR A 156 -6.20 -11.37 22.98
N GLU A 157 -7.42 -11.85 22.83
CA GLU A 157 -7.79 -13.01 22.02
C GLU A 157 -7.71 -12.68 20.53
N GLU A 158 -8.11 -11.46 20.18
CA GLU A 158 -7.98 -10.87 18.86
C GLU A 158 -7.49 -9.43 19.00
N ALA A 159 -6.65 -9.01 18.07
CA ALA A 159 -6.08 -7.67 18.00
C ALA A 159 -6.03 -7.20 16.55
N TYR A 160 -6.44 -5.96 16.32
CA TYR A 160 -6.52 -5.37 15.00
C TYR A 160 -5.66 -4.12 14.91
N ASP A 161 -5.41 -3.63 13.71
CA ASP A 161 -4.53 -2.48 13.52
C ASP A 161 -5.12 -1.21 14.14
N PHE A 162 -4.24 -0.32 14.61
CA PHE A 162 -4.65 1.01 15.04
C PHE A 162 -5.25 1.77 13.87
N ASN A 163 -6.37 2.41 14.11
CA ASN A 163 -7.03 3.28 13.16
C ASN A 163 -7.62 4.48 13.90
N GLU A 164 -7.33 5.68 13.43
CA GLU A 164 -7.74 6.93 14.06
C GLU A 164 -7.37 7.03 15.56
N GLY A 165 -6.20 6.45 15.96
CA GLY A 165 -5.68 6.51 17.33
C GLY A 165 -6.21 5.46 18.30
N VAL A 166 -7.04 4.52 17.83
CA VAL A 166 -7.56 3.40 18.62
C VAL A 166 -7.46 2.08 17.88
N ALA A 167 -7.31 0.97 18.60
CA ALA A 167 -7.35 -0.38 18.06
C ALA A 167 -8.45 -1.19 18.73
N ARG A 168 -9.22 -1.92 17.94
CA ARG A 168 -10.18 -2.87 18.49
C ARG A 168 -9.47 -4.12 18.99
N VAL A 169 -9.88 -4.59 20.16
CA VAL A 169 -9.32 -5.78 20.81
C VAL A 169 -10.44 -6.61 21.39
N LYS A 170 -10.20 -7.92 21.50
CA LYS A 170 -11.16 -8.86 22.08
C LYS A 170 -10.62 -9.44 23.39
N ILE A 171 -11.42 -9.41 24.44
CA ILE A 171 -11.16 -10.00 25.73
C ILE A 171 -12.46 -10.66 26.20
N ASN A 172 -12.40 -11.93 26.65
CA ASN A 172 -13.56 -12.71 27.13
C ASN A 172 -14.73 -12.67 26.13
N ASP A 173 -14.44 -12.96 24.85
CA ASP A 173 -15.40 -12.97 23.75
C ASP A 173 -16.13 -11.64 23.49
N LYS A 174 -15.63 -10.53 24.03
CA LYS A 174 -16.18 -9.19 23.83
C LYS A 174 -15.15 -8.24 23.25
N TYR A 175 -15.59 -7.40 22.35
CA TYR A 175 -14.80 -6.38 21.71
C TYR A 175 -14.88 -5.06 22.48
N GLY A 176 -13.77 -4.36 22.53
CA GLY A 176 -13.61 -2.99 23.00
C GLY A 176 -12.49 -2.31 22.23
N PHE A 177 -12.04 -1.18 22.72
CA PHE A 177 -10.96 -0.43 22.09
C PHE A 177 -9.93 0.05 23.09
N ILE A 178 -8.66 0.01 22.66
CA ILE A 178 -7.53 0.58 23.36
C ILE A 178 -6.98 1.79 22.62
N ASN A 179 -6.33 2.70 23.34
CA ASN A 179 -5.56 3.79 22.75
C ASN A 179 -4.09 3.38 22.52
N GLU A 180 -3.31 4.28 21.91
CA GLU A 180 -1.89 4.10 21.60
C GLU A 180 -0.97 3.90 22.83
N CYS A 181 -1.47 4.18 24.04
CA CYS A 181 -0.78 3.86 25.30
C CYS A 181 -1.16 2.47 25.84
N GLY A 182 -1.95 1.69 25.10
CA GLY A 182 -2.44 0.36 25.53
C GLY A 182 -3.55 0.39 26.57
N LYS A 183 -4.13 1.57 26.89
CA LYS A 183 -5.22 1.72 27.85
C LYS A 183 -6.57 1.45 27.15
N ILE A 184 -7.42 0.65 27.80
CA ILE A 184 -8.81 0.46 27.37
C ILE A 184 -9.53 1.80 27.47
N VAL A 185 -10.01 2.34 26.35
CA VAL A 185 -10.78 3.60 26.26
C VAL A 185 -12.26 3.33 26.04
N ILE A 186 -12.60 2.19 25.42
CA ILE A 186 -13.98 1.73 25.28
C ILE A 186 -14.02 0.30 25.80
N PRO A 187 -14.84 -0.01 26.82
CA PRO A 187 -14.88 -1.31 27.47
C PRO A 187 -15.19 -2.47 26.52
N ASN A 188 -14.66 -3.66 26.83
CA ASN A 188 -14.93 -4.90 26.08
C ASN A 188 -16.32 -5.46 26.45
N ILE A 189 -17.38 -4.89 25.83
CA ILE A 189 -18.78 -5.28 26.07
C ILE A 189 -19.53 -5.64 24.79
N PHE A 190 -18.96 -5.36 23.63
CA PHE A 190 -19.63 -5.52 22.33
C PHE A 190 -19.47 -6.95 21.79
N ASN A 191 -20.51 -7.46 21.12
CA ASN A 191 -20.46 -8.72 20.41
C ASN A 191 -19.73 -8.62 19.07
N SER A 192 -19.79 -7.45 18.43
CA SER A 192 -19.00 -7.13 17.25
C SER A 192 -18.79 -5.62 17.15
N VAL A 193 -17.69 -5.21 16.51
CA VAL A 193 -17.34 -3.82 16.24
C VAL A 193 -16.68 -3.70 14.86
N THR A 194 -16.74 -2.53 14.26
CA THR A 194 -15.91 -2.17 13.10
C THR A 194 -14.76 -1.28 13.54
N ASP A 195 -13.72 -1.12 12.71
CA ASP A 195 -12.74 -0.08 12.94
C ASP A 195 -13.40 1.29 12.91
N PHE A 196 -12.81 2.26 13.61
CA PHE A 196 -13.25 3.65 13.52
C PHE A 196 -13.02 4.19 12.12
N LYS A 197 -14.02 4.87 11.59
CA LYS A 197 -13.95 5.61 10.34
C LYS A 197 -14.77 6.88 10.45
N ASP A 198 -14.15 8.02 10.11
CA ASP A 198 -14.77 9.34 10.25
C ASP A 198 -15.30 9.60 11.69
N GLY A 199 -14.50 9.19 12.70
CA GLY A 199 -14.81 9.34 14.12
C GLY A 199 -15.89 8.42 14.68
N LYS A 200 -16.32 7.39 13.95
CA LYS A 200 -17.39 6.47 14.36
C LYS A 200 -17.03 5.00 14.14
N SER A 201 -17.52 4.15 15.03
CA SER A 201 -17.51 2.71 14.88
C SER A 201 -18.93 2.15 14.99
N ARG A 202 -19.28 1.20 14.12
CA ARG A 202 -20.53 0.45 14.24
C ARG A 202 -20.31 -0.69 15.22
N VAL A 203 -21.15 -0.77 16.22
CA VAL A 203 -21.08 -1.78 17.29
C VAL A 203 -22.37 -2.56 17.41
N ARG A 204 -22.30 -3.78 17.98
CA ARG A 204 -23.44 -4.62 18.28
C ARG A 204 -23.39 -5.10 19.73
N ILE A 205 -24.48 -4.91 20.44
CA ILE A 205 -24.75 -5.55 21.75
C ILE A 205 -26.04 -6.37 21.60
N LEU A 206 -25.96 -7.68 21.83
CA LEU A 206 -27.06 -8.61 21.55
C LEU A 206 -27.56 -8.43 20.11
N ASP A 207 -28.84 -8.07 19.93
CA ASP A 207 -29.46 -7.87 18.63
C ASP A 207 -29.47 -6.40 18.16
N ARG A 208 -28.98 -5.48 19.00
CA ARG A 208 -28.99 -4.06 18.70
C ARG A 208 -27.67 -3.62 18.04
N MET A 209 -27.77 -3.01 16.86
CA MET A 209 -26.67 -2.35 16.17
C MET A 209 -26.83 -0.83 16.21
N PHE A 210 -25.73 -0.11 16.50
CA PHE A 210 -25.71 1.36 16.53
C PHE A 210 -24.28 1.86 16.30
N TYR A 211 -24.11 3.17 16.18
CA TYR A 211 -22.80 3.80 16.07
C TYR A 211 -22.39 4.42 17.38
N ILE A 212 -21.10 4.33 17.68
CA ILE A 212 -20.47 5.03 18.81
C ILE A 212 -19.38 5.99 18.33
N ASP A 213 -19.14 7.05 19.09
CA ASP A 213 -17.99 7.92 18.98
C ASP A 213 -16.78 7.36 19.74
N LYS A 214 -15.63 8.07 19.69
CA LYS A 214 -14.37 7.66 20.35
C LYS A 214 -14.44 7.68 21.90
N ASN A 215 -15.47 8.27 22.49
CA ASN A 215 -15.73 8.23 23.92
C ASN A 215 -16.62 7.02 24.30
N GLY A 216 -17.06 6.23 23.31
CA GLY A 216 -17.99 5.13 23.52
C GLY A 216 -19.45 5.57 23.62
N SER A 217 -19.77 6.85 23.36
CA SER A 217 -21.12 7.39 23.41
C SER A 217 -21.87 7.07 22.13
N GLU A 218 -23.15 6.68 22.26
CA GLU A 218 -24.00 6.40 21.11
C GLU A 218 -24.21 7.66 20.25
N VAL A 219 -23.96 7.54 18.96
CA VAL A 219 -24.23 8.59 17.97
C VAL A 219 -25.70 8.52 17.56
N LYS A 220 -26.50 9.49 17.98
CA LYS A 220 -27.95 9.55 17.70
C LYS A 220 -28.23 9.62 16.19
N GLU A 221 -29.28 8.92 15.75
CA GLU A 221 -29.70 8.77 14.33
C GLU A 221 -29.90 10.09 13.57
N GLU A 222 -30.29 11.15 14.26
CA GLU A 222 -30.55 12.45 13.65
C GLU A 222 -29.32 13.05 12.95
N ASN A 223 -28.13 12.82 13.52
CA ASN A 223 -26.86 13.19 12.88
C ASN A 223 -26.47 12.21 11.77
N SER A 224 -26.83 10.93 11.90
CA SER A 224 -26.55 9.90 10.91
C SER A 224 -27.37 10.10 9.63
N LYS A 225 -28.65 10.47 9.73
CA LYS A 225 -29.49 10.81 8.55
C LYS A 225 -28.95 12.04 7.81
N LYS A 226 -28.62 13.12 8.52
CA LYS A 226 -28.05 14.34 7.91
C LYS A 226 -26.72 14.06 7.21
N ILE A 227 -25.86 13.23 7.80
CA ILE A 227 -24.57 12.85 7.19
C ILE A 227 -24.80 11.98 5.96
N MET A 228 -25.69 10.99 6.03
CA MET A 228 -26.04 10.12 4.89
C MET A 228 -26.67 10.92 3.74
N GLU A 229 -27.54 11.87 4.03
CA GLU A 229 -28.12 12.77 3.05
C GLU A 229 -27.04 13.68 2.41
N ALA A 230 -26.12 14.22 3.22
CA ALA A 230 -25.00 15.02 2.71
C ALA A 230 -24.04 14.22 1.84
N GLU A 231 -23.74 12.96 2.19
CA GLU A 231 -22.93 12.08 1.36
C GLU A 231 -23.63 11.66 0.07
N LEU A 232 -24.93 11.37 0.14
CA LEU A 232 -25.75 11.08 -1.03
C LEU A 232 -25.80 12.27 -1.99
N LEU A 233 -25.91 13.47 -1.44
CA LEU A 233 -25.89 14.72 -2.21
C LEU A 233 -24.51 14.96 -2.86
N LYS A 234 -23.42 14.69 -2.14
CA LYS A 234 -22.05 14.74 -2.71
C LYS A 234 -21.87 13.73 -3.84
N ARG A 235 -22.37 12.49 -3.69
CA ARG A 235 -22.33 11.47 -4.76
C ARG A 235 -23.14 11.92 -5.99
N LYS A 236 -24.37 12.40 -5.78
CA LYS A 236 -25.21 12.93 -6.88
C LYS A 236 -24.52 14.09 -7.63
N ARG A 237 -23.91 15.03 -6.89
CA ARG A 237 -23.14 16.14 -7.51
C ARG A 237 -21.93 15.66 -8.32
N ARG A 238 -21.20 14.64 -7.85
CA ARG A 238 -20.08 14.04 -8.59
C ARG A 238 -20.56 13.35 -9.87
N THR A 239 -21.66 12.60 -9.81
CA THR A 239 -22.26 11.94 -10.96
C THR A 239 -22.75 12.95 -12.00
N LEU A 240 -23.44 14.02 -11.58
CA LEU A 240 -23.87 15.09 -12.46
C LEU A 240 -22.71 15.83 -13.13
N LYS A 241 -21.61 16.09 -12.39
CA LYS A 241 -20.39 16.67 -12.97
C LYS A 241 -19.73 15.73 -13.99
N ALA A 242 -19.73 14.43 -13.74
CA ALA A 242 -19.18 13.44 -14.66
C ALA A 242 -20.01 13.32 -15.95
N ILE A 243 -21.34 13.34 -15.84
CA ILE A 243 -22.27 13.33 -16.97
C ILE A 243 -22.10 14.61 -17.80
N SER A 244 -22.09 15.78 -17.17
CA SER A 244 -21.88 17.06 -17.84
C SER A 244 -20.53 17.14 -18.57
N LYS A 245 -19.47 16.57 -17.98
CA LYS A 245 -18.16 16.48 -18.63
C LYS A 245 -18.17 15.53 -19.84
N LYS A 246 -18.90 14.41 -19.76
CA LYS A 246 -19.06 13.47 -20.86
C LYS A 246 -19.84 14.10 -22.03
N ASP A 247 -20.96 14.77 -21.74
CA ASP A 247 -21.77 15.50 -22.73
C ASP A 247 -20.97 16.61 -23.41
N LEU A 248 -20.11 17.32 -22.67
CA LEU A 248 -19.25 18.36 -23.24
C LEU A 248 -18.21 17.75 -24.21
N ILE A 249 -17.62 16.60 -23.84
CA ILE A 249 -16.66 15.89 -24.70
C ILE A 249 -17.35 15.36 -25.97
N GLU A 250 -18.57 14.83 -25.87
CA GLU A 250 -19.33 14.37 -27.04
C GLU A 250 -19.71 15.53 -27.97
N ARG A 251 -20.15 16.69 -27.43
CA ARG A 251 -20.44 17.90 -28.21
C ARG A 251 -19.20 18.48 -28.89
N THR A 252 -18.02 18.42 -28.25
CA THR A 252 -16.77 18.88 -28.89
C THR A 252 -16.32 17.90 -29.97
N LYS A 253 -16.50 16.59 -29.81
CA LYS A 253 -16.24 15.60 -30.86
C LYS A 253 -17.17 15.77 -32.05
N SER A 254 -18.46 16.01 -31.84
CA SER A 254 -19.41 16.23 -32.95
C SER A 254 -19.13 17.52 -33.69
N LYS A 255 -18.72 18.60 -33.03
CA LYS A 255 -18.30 19.86 -33.69
C LYS A 255 -17.00 19.68 -34.49
N SER A 256 -16.03 18.91 -34.00
CA SER A 256 -14.80 18.63 -34.77
C SER A 256 -15.07 17.75 -35.98
N TYR A 257 -16.04 16.82 -35.92
CA TYR A 257 -16.48 16.02 -37.06
C TYR A 257 -17.17 16.85 -38.14
N THR A 258 -18.02 17.82 -37.76
CA THR A 258 -18.67 18.75 -38.69
C THR A 258 -17.67 19.72 -39.31
N LEU A 259 -16.69 20.22 -38.59
CA LEU A 259 -15.63 21.07 -39.11
C LEU A 259 -14.75 20.32 -40.14
N ASN A 260 -14.35 19.08 -39.84
CA ASN A 260 -13.55 18.27 -40.75
C ASN A 260 -14.30 17.89 -42.04
N ASN A 261 -15.61 17.65 -41.97
CA ASN A 261 -16.43 17.40 -43.15
C ASN A 261 -16.61 18.66 -44.01
N ASN A 262 -16.76 19.83 -43.39
CA ASN A 262 -16.82 21.10 -44.13
C ASN A 262 -15.50 21.46 -44.82
N ILE A 263 -14.36 21.15 -44.20
CA ILE A 263 -13.04 21.33 -44.80
C ILE A 263 -12.84 20.36 -45.98
N LYS A 264 -13.21 19.07 -45.84
CA LYS A 264 -13.14 18.09 -46.94
C LYS A 264 -14.05 18.48 -48.13
N ASN A 265 -15.25 18.96 -47.86
CA ASN A 265 -16.18 19.41 -48.94
C ASN A 265 -15.69 20.67 -49.63
N ASN A 266 -15.06 21.61 -48.92
CA ASN A 266 -14.43 22.78 -49.56
C ASN A 266 -13.22 22.40 -50.42
N TRP A 267 -12.38 21.42 -50.00
CA TRP A 267 -11.27 20.93 -50.82
C TRP A 267 -11.75 20.24 -52.11
N LEU A 268 -12.86 19.50 -52.06
CA LEU A 268 -13.48 18.91 -53.26
C LEU A 268 -14.05 19.98 -54.21
N TYR A 269 -14.59 21.09 -53.70
CA TYR A 269 -15.07 22.20 -54.50
C TYR A 269 -13.92 22.94 -55.20
N TYR A 270 -12.81 23.18 -54.52
CA TYR A 270 -11.64 23.83 -55.13
C TYR A 270 -10.93 22.94 -56.14
N SER A 271 -10.85 21.62 -55.91
CA SER A 271 -10.27 20.69 -56.90
C SER A 271 -11.11 20.58 -58.18
N PHE A 272 -12.43 20.68 -58.10
CA PHE A 272 -13.33 20.67 -59.26
C PHE A 272 -13.23 21.97 -60.10
N PHE A 273 -12.92 23.09 -59.43
CA PHE A 273 -12.76 24.39 -60.13
C PHE A 273 -11.42 24.50 -60.86
N ILE A 274 -10.38 23.90 -60.33
CA ILE A 274 -9.04 23.90 -60.97
C ILE A 274 -8.98 22.91 -62.15
N LEU A 275 -9.72 21.80 -62.12
CA LEU A 275 -9.74 20.84 -63.25
C LEU A 275 -10.56 21.35 -64.47
N ASN A 276 -11.39 22.36 -64.33
CA ASN A 276 -12.19 22.94 -65.45
C ASN A 276 -11.58 24.22 -65.99
N MET A 277 -10.39 24.67 -65.55
CA MET A 277 -9.65 25.81 -66.04
C MET A 277 -8.33 25.45 -66.74
N LEU A 278 -8.04 24.17 -66.91
CA LEU A 278 -7.00 23.65 -67.83
C LEU A 278 -7.64 22.87 -68.97
#